data_96f11c8216377832b4ae23b9a070533e
#
_entry.id   96f11c8216377832b4ae23b9a070533e
#
_cell.length_a   1.000
_cell.length_b   1.000
_cell.length_c   1.000
_cell.angle_alpha   90.00
_cell.angle_beta   90.00
_cell.angle_gamma   90.00
#
_symmetry.space_group_name_H-M   'P 1'
#
loop_
_entity.id
_entity.type
_entity.pdbx_description
1 polymer ?
#
loop_
_entity_poly.entity_id
_entity_poly.type
_entity_poly.pdbx_seq_one_letter_code
_entity_poly.pdbx_strand_id
1 'polypeptide(L)'
;MLWFRRAILSLPIMLAACGFSPVNTPGNTLVGKVSVSEPDSRESFLLVQRLEERLGRTANAQYELAMTLTLSETGLAEDATGEIRRFNVLGQADYTLRNLTTGEITASGSVDNFTGYASAGTTIATLSAQRDANERLMTILADEMVKRLQLLKLDS
;
A
#
# COMPACT_ATOMS: atom_id res chain seq x y z
N MET A 1 12.46 -51.72 24.70
CA MET A 1 11.57 -51.13 23.70
C MET A 1 10.78 -49.88 24.18
N LEU A 2 10.76 -49.53 25.44
CA LEU A 2 10.04 -48.32 25.95
C LEU A 2 10.83 -47.03 25.85
N TRP A 3 12.13 -47.06 25.66
CA TRP A 3 12.98 -45.88 25.60
C TRP A 3 12.88 -45.17 24.24
N PHE A 4 12.66 -45.87 23.15
CA PHE A 4 12.45 -45.30 21.82
C PHE A 4 11.12 -44.56 21.65
N ARG A 5 10.08 -44.93 22.39
CA ARG A 5 8.76 -44.26 22.34
C ARG A 5 8.76 -42.88 23.04
N ARG A 6 9.67 -42.63 23.99
CA ARG A 6 9.80 -41.35 24.69
C ARG A 6 10.59 -40.32 23.90
N ALA A 7 11.51 -40.74 23.05
CA ALA A 7 12.30 -39.83 22.19
C ALA A 7 11.50 -39.23 21.02
N ILE A 8 10.44 -39.93 20.55
CA ILE A 8 9.62 -39.45 19.42
C ILE A 8 8.59 -38.39 19.86
N LEU A 9 8.22 -38.33 21.14
CA LEU A 9 7.24 -37.35 21.64
C LEU A 9 7.87 -35.97 21.95
N SER A 10 9.20 -35.87 22.07
CA SER A 10 9.91 -34.59 22.35
C SER A 10 10.31 -33.81 21.10
N LEU A 11 10.22 -34.42 19.90
CA LEU A 11 10.64 -33.78 18.66
C LEU A 11 9.72 -32.64 18.16
N PRO A 12 8.38 -32.69 18.34
CA PRO A 12 7.52 -31.58 17.88
C PRO A 12 7.58 -30.30 18.74
N ILE A 13 8.13 -30.37 19.95
CA ILE A 13 8.20 -29.20 20.86
C ILE A 13 9.32 -28.23 20.48
N MET A 14 10.34 -28.66 19.76
CA MET A 14 11.44 -27.80 19.31
C MET A 14 11.11 -26.95 18.04
N LEU A 15 10.04 -27.29 17.31
CA LEU A 15 9.61 -26.49 16.14
C LEU A 15 8.72 -25.29 16.51
N ALA A 16 8.25 -25.17 17.74
CA ALA A 16 7.43 -24.05 18.22
C ALA A 16 8.25 -22.81 18.64
N ALA A 17 9.58 -22.87 18.59
CA ALA A 17 10.48 -21.78 19.01
C ALA A 17 10.88 -20.83 17.87
N CYS A 18 10.34 -20.96 16.67
CA CYS A 18 10.38 -19.87 15.69
C CYS A 18 9.41 -18.80 16.17
N GLY A 19 9.91 -17.78 16.84
CA GLY A 19 9.17 -16.59 17.29
C GLY A 19 8.57 -15.80 16.12
N PHE A 20 7.60 -16.40 15.44
CA PHE A 20 6.79 -15.75 14.45
C PHE A 20 5.71 -14.94 15.17
N SER A 21 6.02 -13.69 15.53
CA SER A 21 4.97 -12.78 15.97
C SER A 21 4.21 -12.31 14.72
N PRO A 22 2.89 -12.58 14.64
CA PRO A 22 2.08 -12.06 13.53
C PRO A 22 2.15 -10.52 13.57
N VAL A 23 2.39 -9.90 12.41
CA VAL A 23 2.46 -8.43 12.24
C VAL A 23 1.16 -7.75 12.67
N ASN A 24 0.06 -8.50 12.73
CA ASN A 24 -1.23 -8.07 13.28
C ASN A 24 -1.33 -8.37 14.78
N THR A 25 -0.45 -7.79 15.59
CA THR A 25 -0.61 -7.85 17.06
C THR A 25 -1.82 -7.03 17.47
N PRO A 26 -2.80 -7.59 18.22
CA PRO A 26 -3.92 -6.82 18.76
C PRO A 26 -3.36 -5.76 19.72
N GLY A 27 -3.40 -4.51 19.35
CA GLY A 27 -2.90 -3.40 20.17
C GLY A 27 -2.48 -2.17 19.38
N ASN A 28 -2.04 -2.33 18.16
CA ASN A 28 -1.61 -1.22 17.32
C ASN A 28 -2.22 -1.29 15.89
N THR A 29 -3.42 -1.81 15.76
CA THR A 29 -4.06 -1.95 14.46
C THR A 29 -4.91 -0.73 14.16
N LEU A 30 -4.48 0.04 13.17
CA LEU A 30 -5.33 1.05 12.51
C LEU A 30 -6.50 0.41 11.74
N VAL A 31 -6.51 -0.92 11.62
CA VAL A 31 -7.55 -1.67 10.94
C VAL A 31 -8.90 -1.44 11.60
N GLY A 32 -9.89 -0.98 10.83
CA GLY A 32 -11.23 -0.67 11.31
C GLY A 32 -11.34 0.62 12.13
N LYS A 33 -10.29 1.47 12.15
CA LYS A 33 -10.27 2.73 12.91
C LYS A 33 -10.00 3.97 12.07
N VAL A 34 -9.68 3.79 10.79
CA VAL A 34 -9.29 4.88 9.89
C VAL A 34 -10.38 5.12 8.86
N SER A 35 -10.82 6.37 8.70
CA SER A 35 -11.52 6.84 7.50
C SER A 35 -10.52 7.45 6.54
N VAL A 36 -10.66 7.15 5.26
CA VAL A 36 -9.84 7.77 4.20
C VAL A 36 -10.63 8.93 3.59
N SER A 37 -9.96 10.04 3.28
CA SER A 37 -10.58 11.20 2.63
C SER A 37 -11.16 10.83 1.25
N GLU A 38 -12.16 11.59 0.82
CA GLU A 38 -12.81 11.37 -0.47
C GLU A 38 -11.82 11.58 -1.63
N PRO A 39 -11.86 10.71 -2.65
CA PRO A 39 -11.01 10.83 -3.83
C PRO A 39 -11.52 11.94 -4.77
N ASP A 40 -10.59 12.66 -5.41
CA ASP A 40 -10.85 13.75 -6.35
C ASP A 40 -10.59 13.37 -7.82
N SER A 41 -10.01 12.20 -8.07
CA SER A 41 -9.65 11.68 -9.38
C SER A 41 -9.87 10.17 -9.47
N ARG A 42 -9.77 9.63 -10.68
CA ARG A 42 -9.84 8.17 -10.89
C ARG A 42 -8.70 7.43 -10.19
N GLU A 43 -7.51 7.97 -10.28
CA GLU A 43 -6.31 7.39 -9.69
C GLU A 43 -6.37 7.44 -8.15
N SER A 44 -6.80 8.56 -7.59
CA SER A 44 -7.02 8.66 -6.14
C SER A 44 -8.15 7.74 -5.67
N PHE A 45 -9.19 7.49 -6.49
CA PHE A 45 -10.21 6.48 -6.19
C PHE A 45 -9.63 5.07 -6.05
N LEU A 46 -8.75 4.66 -6.98
CA LEU A 46 -8.07 3.36 -6.92
C LEU A 46 -7.17 3.25 -5.69
N LEU A 47 -6.48 4.34 -5.35
CA LEU A 47 -5.64 4.42 -4.16
C LEU A 47 -6.48 4.28 -2.88
N VAL A 48 -7.60 5.02 -2.76
CA VAL A 48 -8.54 4.95 -1.63
C VAL A 48 -9.11 3.54 -1.50
N GLN A 49 -9.60 2.97 -2.61
CA GLN A 49 -10.13 1.62 -2.62
C GLN A 49 -9.13 0.61 -2.04
N ARG A 50 -7.87 0.68 -2.48
CA ARG A 50 -6.83 -0.22 -1.98
C ARG A 50 -6.50 0.02 -0.50
N LEU A 51 -6.47 1.27 -0.06
CA LEU A 51 -6.28 1.62 1.36
C LEU A 51 -7.43 1.07 2.23
N GLU A 52 -8.68 1.21 1.79
CA GLU A 52 -9.86 0.68 2.48
C GLU A 52 -9.88 -0.85 2.53
N GLU A 53 -9.42 -1.55 1.46
CA GLU A 53 -9.25 -3.00 1.47
C GLU A 53 -8.25 -3.46 2.55
N ARG A 54 -7.19 -2.69 2.75
CA ARG A 54 -6.11 -3.01 3.70
C ARG A 54 -6.39 -2.56 5.13
N LEU A 55 -7.01 -1.40 5.30
CA LEU A 55 -7.30 -0.80 6.61
C LEU A 55 -8.70 -1.15 7.13
N GLY A 56 -9.57 -1.66 6.25
CA GLY A 56 -10.98 -1.92 6.57
C GLY A 56 -11.81 -0.64 6.58
N ARG A 57 -13.04 -0.73 6.11
CA ARG A 57 -14.02 0.36 6.20
C ARG A 57 -14.60 0.43 7.60
N THR A 58 -14.83 1.63 8.09
CA THR A 58 -15.44 1.84 9.42
C THR A 58 -16.43 2.99 9.42
N ALA A 59 -17.54 2.81 10.16
CA ALA A 59 -18.49 3.89 10.45
C ALA A 59 -18.09 4.70 11.70
N ASN A 60 -17.17 4.16 12.53
CA ASN A 60 -16.72 4.78 13.77
C ASN A 60 -15.21 5.00 13.72
N ALA A 61 -14.76 5.87 12.81
CA ALA A 61 -13.36 6.18 12.66
C ALA A 61 -12.82 6.93 13.89
N GLN A 62 -11.63 6.54 14.34
CA GLN A 62 -10.86 7.26 15.35
C GLN A 62 -9.84 8.20 14.71
N TYR A 63 -9.46 7.89 13.48
CA TYR A 63 -8.46 8.64 12.70
C TYR A 63 -9.01 8.95 11.31
N GLU A 64 -8.59 10.08 10.76
CA GLU A 64 -8.80 10.46 9.37
C GLU A 64 -7.45 10.43 8.64
N LEU A 65 -7.39 9.74 7.52
CA LEU A 65 -6.25 9.71 6.61
C LEU A 65 -6.55 10.62 5.42
N ALA A 66 -6.02 11.84 5.44
CA ALA A 66 -6.05 12.75 4.31
C ALA A 66 -4.82 12.51 3.42
N MET A 67 -4.98 12.64 2.09
CA MET A 67 -3.87 12.46 1.16
C MET A 67 -3.99 13.36 -0.05
N THR A 68 -2.83 13.66 -0.65
CA THR A 68 -2.69 14.38 -1.93
C THR A 68 -1.86 13.52 -2.87
N LEU A 69 -2.39 13.21 -4.05
CA LEU A 69 -1.72 12.41 -5.07
C LEU A 69 -1.18 13.31 -6.18
N THR A 70 0.10 13.17 -6.49
CA THR A 70 0.76 13.82 -7.62
C THR A 70 1.26 12.76 -8.59
N LEU A 71 0.87 12.86 -9.87
CA LEU A 71 1.33 11.98 -10.94
C LEU A 71 2.09 12.77 -11.99
N SER A 72 3.16 12.16 -12.51
CA SER A 72 3.91 12.68 -13.66
C SER A 72 4.29 11.53 -14.60
N GLU A 73 4.43 11.84 -15.87
CA GLU A 73 4.80 10.87 -16.89
C GLU A 73 6.06 11.33 -17.62
N THR A 74 6.98 10.40 -17.87
CA THR A 74 8.24 10.66 -18.57
C THR A 74 8.50 9.59 -19.62
N GLY A 75 8.79 10.00 -20.83
CA GLY A 75 9.26 9.10 -21.89
C GLY A 75 10.70 8.65 -21.62
N LEU A 76 10.97 7.37 -21.79
CA LEU A 76 12.27 6.77 -21.45
C LEU A 76 13.15 6.42 -22.64
N ALA A 77 12.57 6.08 -23.76
CA ALA A 77 13.33 5.57 -24.90
C ALA A 77 12.68 5.99 -26.22
N GLU A 78 13.50 6.52 -27.09
CA GLU A 78 13.19 6.75 -28.49
C GLU A 78 13.66 5.54 -29.30
N ASP A 79 12.88 5.14 -30.28
CA ASP A 79 13.31 4.15 -31.27
C ASP A 79 14.19 4.79 -32.36
N ALA A 80 14.64 3.97 -33.32
CA ALA A 80 15.49 4.44 -34.44
C ALA A 80 14.83 5.51 -35.32
N THR A 81 13.52 5.74 -35.16
CA THR A 81 12.73 6.76 -35.87
C THR A 81 12.47 8.01 -35.03
N GLY A 82 12.98 8.06 -33.78
CA GLY A 82 12.75 9.18 -32.84
C GLY A 82 11.42 9.11 -32.11
N GLU A 83 10.70 7.97 -32.19
CA GLU A 83 9.42 7.80 -31.50
C GLU A 83 9.59 7.24 -30.08
N ILE A 84 8.97 7.89 -29.09
CA ILE A 84 8.98 7.41 -27.70
C ILE A 84 8.04 6.22 -27.57
N ARG A 85 8.60 5.06 -27.23
CA ARG A 85 7.83 3.81 -27.10
C ARG A 85 7.73 3.27 -25.68
N ARG A 86 8.45 3.84 -24.74
CA ARG A 86 8.37 3.47 -23.32
C ARG A 86 8.18 4.70 -22.45
N PHE A 87 7.29 4.56 -21.48
CA PHE A 87 6.93 5.63 -20.55
C PHE A 87 7.04 5.11 -19.13
N ASN A 88 7.50 5.98 -18.23
CA ASN A 88 7.35 5.80 -16.79
C ASN A 88 6.28 6.73 -16.27
N VAL A 89 5.38 6.21 -15.46
CA VAL A 89 4.47 6.97 -14.62
C VAL A 89 5.04 6.99 -13.22
N LEU A 90 5.36 8.18 -12.72
CA LEU A 90 5.82 8.41 -11.37
C LEU A 90 4.63 8.90 -10.53
N GLY A 91 4.49 8.40 -9.33
CA GLY A 91 3.47 8.83 -8.38
C GLY A 91 4.06 9.14 -7.03
N GLN A 92 3.60 10.23 -6.42
CA GLN A 92 3.87 10.60 -5.05
C GLN A 92 2.55 10.80 -4.33
N ALA A 93 2.39 10.19 -3.16
CA ALA A 93 1.25 10.40 -2.29
C ALA A 93 1.74 10.94 -0.94
N ASP A 94 1.39 12.19 -0.67
CA ASP A 94 1.61 12.84 0.62
C ASP A 94 0.39 12.57 1.50
N TYR A 95 0.62 12.14 2.75
CA TYR A 95 -0.48 11.78 3.65
C TYR A 95 -0.33 12.39 5.03
N THR A 96 -1.47 12.58 5.68
CA THR A 96 -1.59 13.06 7.06
C THR A 96 -2.64 12.22 7.79
N LEU A 97 -2.25 11.62 8.92
CA LEU A 97 -3.13 10.90 9.83
C LEU A 97 -3.49 11.80 10.99
N ARG A 98 -4.78 12.14 11.14
CA ARG A 98 -5.31 13.00 12.19
C ARG A 98 -6.14 12.18 13.16
N ASN A 99 -5.98 12.39 14.45
CA ASN A 99 -6.87 11.88 15.47
C ASN A 99 -8.15 12.71 15.51
N LEU A 100 -9.31 12.07 15.29
CA LEU A 100 -10.61 12.77 15.25
C LEU A 100 -11.12 13.23 16.61
N THR A 101 -10.61 12.65 17.71
CA THR A 101 -11.01 13.03 19.07
C THR A 101 -10.23 14.26 19.55
N THR A 102 -8.90 14.29 19.32
CA THR A 102 -8.02 15.39 19.78
C THR A 102 -7.84 16.47 18.73
N GLY A 103 -8.06 16.15 17.43
CA GLY A 103 -7.78 17.03 16.31
C GLY A 103 -6.29 17.10 15.94
N GLU A 104 -5.43 16.40 16.65
CA GLU A 104 -3.98 16.42 16.44
C GLU A 104 -3.54 15.56 15.26
N ILE A 105 -2.48 15.99 14.58
CA ILE A 105 -1.81 15.19 13.54
C ILE A 105 -0.92 14.17 14.26
N THR A 106 -1.33 12.89 14.17
CA THR A 106 -0.61 11.77 14.77
C THR A 106 0.59 11.35 13.91
N ALA A 107 0.46 11.46 12.60
CA ALA A 107 1.54 11.14 11.65
C ALA A 107 1.35 11.89 10.34
N SER A 108 2.45 12.14 9.64
CA SER A 108 2.47 12.61 8.27
C SER A 108 3.67 12.01 7.53
N GLY A 109 3.57 11.90 6.22
CA GLY A 109 4.67 11.38 5.42
C GLY A 109 4.35 11.42 3.94
N SER A 110 5.31 10.96 3.15
CA SER A 110 5.20 10.84 1.70
C SER A 110 5.66 9.46 1.26
N VAL A 111 4.97 8.85 0.32
CA VAL A 111 5.39 7.64 -0.40
C VAL A 111 5.49 7.97 -1.87
N ASP A 112 6.50 7.46 -2.54
CA ASP A 112 6.73 7.63 -3.96
C ASP A 112 7.13 6.31 -4.61
N ASN A 113 6.69 6.10 -5.84
CA ASN A 113 7.06 4.93 -6.64
C ASN A 113 6.80 5.22 -8.12
N PHE A 114 7.18 4.29 -8.99
CA PHE A 114 6.93 4.39 -10.42
C PHE A 114 6.53 3.04 -11.01
N THR A 115 5.84 3.11 -12.14
CA THR A 115 5.55 1.97 -13.01
C THR A 115 5.81 2.35 -14.45
N GLY A 116 6.02 1.34 -15.32
CA GLY A 116 6.25 1.61 -16.73
C GLY A 116 5.18 0.95 -17.61
N TYR A 117 4.99 1.52 -18.80
CA TYR A 117 4.22 0.92 -19.89
C TYR A 117 4.89 1.18 -21.24
N ALA A 118 4.48 0.39 -22.25
CA ALA A 118 4.93 0.57 -23.62
C ALA A 118 3.77 1.03 -24.51
N SER A 119 4.07 1.89 -25.48
CA SER A 119 3.17 2.19 -26.59
C SER A 119 2.92 0.94 -27.42
N ALA A 120 1.68 0.58 -27.64
CA ALA A 120 1.28 -0.69 -28.25
C ALA A 120 0.79 -0.56 -29.70
N GLY A 121 1.31 0.40 -30.45
CA GLY A 121 1.03 0.58 -31.87
C GLY A 121 -0.36 1.14 -32.23
N THR A 122 -1.34 1.08 -31.32
CA THR A 122 -2.64 1.74 -31.47
C THR A 122 -2.95 2.60 -30.24
N THR A 123 -3.69 3.69 -30.43
CA THR A 123 -4.09 4.60 -29.35
C THR A 123 -4.86 3.88 -28.24
N ILE A 124 -5.78 2.98 -28.62
CA ILE A 124 -6.60 2.24 -27.65
C ILE A 124 -5.74 1.32 -26.79
N ALA A 125 -4.83 0.57 -27.40
CA ALA A 125 -3.95 -0.34 -26.67
C ALA A 125 -2.97 0.42 -25.77
N THR A 126 -2.45 1.56 -26.22
CA THR A 126 -1.58 2.43 -25.42
C THR A 126 -2.31 3.00 -24.21
N LEU A 127 -3.55 3.50 -24.38
CA LEU A 127 -4.38 3.99 -23.27
C LEU A 127 -4.72 2.87 -22.26
N SER A 128 -4.95 1.64 -22.74
CA SER A 128 -5.15 0.50 -21.85
C SER A 128 -3.90 0.20 -21.02
N ALA A 129 -2.73 0.15 -21.66
CA ALA A 129 -1.46 -0.07 -20.98
C ALA A 129 -1.12 1.02 -19.96
N GLN A 130 -1.43 2.28 -20.25
CA GLN A 130 -1.28 3.40 -19.33
C GLN A 130 -2.20 3.25 -18.11
N ARG A 131 -3.47 2.89 -18.34
CA ARG A 131 -4.44 2.65 -17.23
C ARG A 131 -3.99 1.52 -16.31
N ASP A 132 -3.51 0.42 -16.87
CA ASP A 132 -2.97 -0.71 -16.12
C ASP A 132 -1.73 -0.30 -15.32
N ALA A 133 -0.87 0.54 -15.89
CA ALA A 133 0.31 1.07 -15.18
C ALA A 133 -0.10 1.95 -13.99
N ASN A 134 -1.10 2.84 -14.17
CA ASN A 134 -1.63 3.67 -13.09
C ASN A 134 -2.23 2.80 -11.98
N GLU A 135 -3.04 1.78 -12.30
CA GLU A 135 -3.64 0.89 -11.31
C GLU A 135 -2.59 0.14 -10.49
N ARG A 136 -1.54 -0.39 -11.13
CA ARG A 136 -0.42 -1.01 -10.42
C ARG A 136 0.30 -0.01 -9.52
N LEU A 137 0.51 1.23 -9.99
CA LEU A 137 1.15 2.28 -9.21
C LEU A 137 0.32 2.62 -7.96
N MET A 138 -1.00 2.78 -8.08
CA MET A 138 -1.88 3.05 -6.93
C MET A 138 -1.84 1.91 -5.91
N THR A 139 -1.80 0.65 -6.38
CA THR A 139 -1.64 -0.52 -5.51
C THR A 139 -0.33 -0.48 -4.72
N ILE A 140 0.79 -0.16 -5.38
CA ILE A 140 2.11 -0.09 -4.75
C ILE A 140 2.16 1.05 -3.71
N LEU A 141 1.68 2.25 -4.06
CA LEU A 141 1.66 3.40 -3.17
C LEU A 141 0.79 3.13 -1.93
N ALA A 142 -0.40 2.55 -2.11
CA ALA A 142 -1.28 2.18 -1.00
C ALA A 142 -0.63 1.15 -0.06
N ASP A 143 -0.05 0.07 -0.62
CA ASP A 143 0.60 -0.97 0.18
C ASP A 143 1.82 -0.44 0.94
N GLU A 144 2.58 0.50 0.34
CA GLU A 144 3.70 1.16 1.02
C GLU A 144 3.22 2.11 2.13
N MET A 145 2.18 2.90 1.87
CA MET A 145 1.56 3.75 2.88
C MET A 145 1.06 2.94 4.07
N VAL A 146 0.35 1.82 3.83
CA VAL A 146 -0.13 0.92 4.89
C VAL A 146 1.03 0.38 5.72
N LYS A 147 2.14 -0.04 5.10
CA LYS A 147 3.34 -0.48 5.83
C LYS A 147 3.87 0.60 6.76
N ARG A 148 3.98 1.85 6.28
CA ARG A 148 4.46 2.97 7.11
C ARG A 148 3.50 3.26 8.26
N LEU A 149 2.19 3.26 8.02
CA LEU A 149 1.17 3.45 9.04
C LEU A 149 1.19 2.34 10.11
N GLN A 150 1.44 1.09 9.72
CA GLN A 150 1.54 -0.05 10.66
C GLN A 150 2.79 0.01 11.55
N LEU A 151 3.83 0.71 11.13
CA LEU A 151 5.05 0.90 11.94
C LEU A 151 4.91 2.02 12.98
N LEU A 152 3.85 2.83 12.91
CA LEU A 152 3.60 3.88 13.89
C LEU A 152 3.27 3.25 15.25
N LYS A 153 3.97 3.69 16.28
CA LYS A 153 3.58 3.42 17.67
C LYS A 153 2.50 4.45 18.02
N LEU A 154 1.25 4.04 17.93
CA LEU A 154 0.14 4.85 18.41
C LEU A 154 0.03 4.64 19.92
N ASP A 155 0.30 5.69 20.69
CA ASP A 155 0.04 5.68 22.13
C ASP A 155 -1.48 5.58 22.32
N SER A 156 -1.90 4.51 23.00
CA SER A 156 -3.30 4.19 23.30
C SER A 156 -3.72 4.79 24.63
#